data_e071a2a1ac2138947c423f897223ed27
#
_entry.id   e071a2a1ac2138947c423f897223ed27
#
_cell.length_a   1.000
_cell.length_b   1.000
_cell.length_c   1.000
_cell.angle_alpha   90.00
_cell.angle_beta   90.00
_cell.angle_gamma   90.00
#
_symmetry.space_group_name_H-M   'P 1'
#
loop_
_entity.id
_entity.type
_entity.pdbx_description
1 polymer ?
#
loop_
_entity_poly.entity_id
_entity_poly.type
_entity_poly.pdbx_seq_one_letter_code
_entity_poly.pdbx_strand_id
1 'polypeptide(L)'
;MKFRLLACILSIGQAVPQGDSIVDAARRQGGAATIDLHVMPAVGTVEQLANLSSLILRGKVVSIATRVSKDERIVVTEYEIAPQTFYKGSYAVQSRPGFATGLIVQRPGGTMNFNGLRLATTLDDFPEDEAPKVGEEMILFLTRSEVEPGKFRMIGNASGAFRIAEGKVAALTAEVAQRRGDSPQTFQEFEQDLRRLLAR
;
A
#
# COMPACT_ATOMS: atom_id res chain seq x y z
N MET A 1 22.50 -21.43 9.90
CA MET A 1 21.02 -21.37 9.86
C MET A 1 20.59 -20.88 8.49
N LYS A 2 19.98 -21.75 7.66
CA LYS A 2 19.57 -21.39 6.30
C LYS A 2 18.20 -20.69 6.36
N PHE A 3 18.16 -19.39 6.14
CA PHE A 3 16.92 -18.62 6.01
C PHE A 3 16.25 -19.00 4.69
N ARG A 4 15.09 -19.61 4.76
CA ARG A 4 14.19 -19.78 3.63
C ARG A 4 13.49 -18.43 3.39
N LEU A 5 13.81 -17.81 2.27
CA LEU A 5 13.02 -16.71 1.71
C LEU A 5 11.62 -17.27 1.43
N LEU A 6 10.63 -16.88 2.22
CA LEU A 6 9.23 -17.16 1.90
C LEU A 6 8.83 -16.19 0.78
N ALA A 7 8.82 -16.68 -0.45
CA ALA A 7 8.24 -15.95 -1.57
C ALA A 7 6.74 -15.77 -1.27
N CYS A 8 6.26 -14.52 -1.27
CA CYS A 8 4.83 -14.22 -1.28
C CYS A 8 4.21 -14.82 -2.55
N ILE A 9 3.61 -15.99 -2.42
CA ILE A 9 2.79 -16.57 -3.49
C ILE A 9 1.43 -15.87 -3.39
N LEU A 10 1.12 -15.03 -4.38
CA LEU A 10 -0.25 -14.58 -4.61
C LEU A 10 -1.08 -15.80 -4.99
N SER A 11 -1.82 -16.36 -4.04
CA SER A 11 -2.86 -17.33 -4.36
C SER A 11 -4.13 -16.57 -4.72
N ILE A 12 -4.43 -16.55 -6.02
CA ILE A 12 -5.65 -15.99 -6.58
C ILE A 12 -6.75 -17.02 -6.35
N GLY A 13 -7.59 -16.80 -5.34
CA GLY A 13 -8.81 -17.58 -5.12
C GLY A 13 -9.89 -17.21 -6.12
N GLN A 14 -10.32 -18.17 -6.92
CA GLN A 14 -11.15 -18.14 -8.13
C GLN A 14 -10.51 -17.41 -9.30
N ALA A 15 -9.93 -18.21 -10.17
CA ALA A 15 -9.31 -17.79 -11.40
C ALA A 15 -10.32 -17.06 -12.29
N VAL A 16 -10.16 -15.75 -12.42
CA VAL A 16 -10.51 -15.13 -13.69
C VAL A 16 -9.69 -15.93 -14.74
N PRO A 17 -10.32 -16.53 -15.76
CA PRO A 17 -9.59 -17.29 -16.76
C PRO A 17 -8.39 -16.48 -17.23
N GLN A 18 -7.23 -17.12 -17.37
CA GLN A 18 -6.02 -16.45 -17.86
C GLN A 18 -6.35 -15.78 -19.19
N GLY A 19 -6.48 -14.45 -19.20
CA GLY A 19 -6.80 -13.68 -20.39
C GLY A 19 -7.92 -12.65 -20.24
N ASP A 20 -8.79 -12.79 -19.24
CA ASP A 20 -9.93 -11.88 -19.12
C ASP A 20 -9.61 -10.68 -18.23
N SER A 21 -10.00 -9.49 -18.69
CA SER A 21 -9.98 -8.28 -17.88
C SER A 21 -11.14 -8.29 -16.85
N ILE A 22 -10.98 -7.59 -15.73
CA ILE A 22 -12.07 -7.37 -14.76
C ILE A 22 -13.25 -6.66 -15.41
N VAL A 23 -12.99 -5.83 -16.42
CA VAL A 23 -14.02 -5.11 -17.20
C VAL A 23 -14.85 -6.10 -18.02
N ASP A 24 -14.21 -7.07 -18.68
CA ASP A 24 -14.92 -8.09 -19.47
C ASP A 24 -15.67 -9.06 -18.57
N ALA A 25 -15.11 -9.41 -17.41
CA ALA A 25 -15.81 -10.18 -16.40
C ALA A 25 -17.10 -9.47 -15.95
N ALA A 26 -17.04 -8.17 -15.66
CA ALA A 26 -18.20 -7.38 -15.26
C ALA A 26 -19.28 -7.30 -16.35
N ARG A 27 -18.88 -7.15 -17.61
CA ARG A 27 -19.82 -7.17 -18.74
C ARG A 27 -20.58 -8.49 -18.86
N ARG A 28 -19.87 -9.61 -18.72
CA ARG A 28 -20.47 -10.96 -18.77
C ARG A 28 -21.38 -11.26 -17.59
N GLN A 29 -21.07 -10.70 -16.42
CA GLN A 29 -21.83 -10.91 -15.19
C GLN A 29 -23.01 -9.92 -14.99
N GLY A 30 -23.34 -9.13 -15.99
CA GLY A 30 -24.49 -8.23 -15.92
C GLY A 30 -24.23 -6.89 -15.23
N GLY A 31 -22.99 -6.42 -15.22
CA GLY A 31 -22.64 -5.06 -14.80
C GLY A 31 -21.75 -4.92 -13.57
N ALA A 32 -21.36 -6.02 -12.91
CA ALA A 32 -20.47 -5.99 -11.77
C ALA A 32 -19.46 -7.14 -11.78
N ALA A 33 -18.24 -6.89 -11.30
CA ALA A 33 -17.26 -7.93 -10.98
C ALA A 33 -16.48 -7.57 -9.72
N THR A 34 -16.20 -8.59 -8.92
CA THR A 34 -15.33 -8.50 -7.74
C THR A 34 -14.23 -9.53 -7.85
N ILE A 35 -13.01 -9.13 -7.54
CA ILE A 35 -11.85 -10.01 -7.42
C ILE A 35 -11.37 -9.96 -5.98
N ASP A 36 -11.33 -11.11 -5.33
CA ASP A 36 -10.81 -11.25 -3.99
C ASP A 36 -9.34 -11.69 -4.08
N LEU A 37 -8.45 -10.88 -3.52
CA LEU A 37 -7.04 -11.17 -3.44
C LEU A 37 -6.72 -11.64 -2.03
N HIS A 38 -6.33 -12.90 -1.92
CA HIS A 38 -5.80 -13.45 -0.68
C HIS A 38 -4.29 -13.20 -0.64
N VAL A 39 -3.89 -12.27 0.18
CA VAL A 39 -2.48 -11.93 0.39
C VAL A 39 -2.09 -12.42 1.77
N MET A 40 -1.14 -13.35 1.84
CA MET A 40 -0.51 -13.64 3.13
C MET A 40 0.31 -12.42 3.56
N PRO A 41 -0.08 -11.72 4.63
CA PRO A 41 0.65 -10.54 5.06
C PRO A 41 2.06 -10.96 5.47
N ALA A 42 3.04 -10.38 4.81
CA ALA A 42 4.42 -10.46 5.25
C ALA A 42 4.57 -9.58 6.49
N VAL A 43 4.20 -10.12 7.65
CA VAL A 43 4.37 -9.42 8.93
C VAL A 43 5.85 -9.46 9.28
N GLY A 44 6.56 -8.40 8.90
CA GLY A 44 7.95 -8.21 9.29
C GLY A 44 8.06 -7.26 10.48
N THR A 45 9.15 -7.37 11.22
CA THR A 45 9.55 -6.33 12.18
C THR A 45 9.83 -5.02 11.44
N VAL A 46 9.83 -3.89 12.15
CA VAL A 46 10.22 -2.59 11.57
C VAL A 46 11.62 -2.66 10.93
N GLU A 47 12.54 -3.45 11.50
CA GLU A 47 13.86 -3.70 10.93
C GLU A 47 13.80 -4.43 9.58
N GLN A 48 12.98 -5.47 9.47
CA GLN A 48 12.80 -6.19 8.21
C GLN A 48 12.16 -5.28 7.14
N LEU A 49 11.15 -4.49 7.51
CA LEU A 49 10.55 -3.49 6.63
C LEU A 49 11.58 -2.46 6.17
N ALA A 50 12.41 -1.96 7.10
CA ALA A 50 13.46 -1.00 6.77
C ALA A 50 14.50 -1.57 5.81
N ASN A 51 14.91 -2.84 6.00
CA ASN A 51 15.87 -3.51 5.13
C ASN A 51 15.33 -3.70 3.71
N LEU A 52 14.07 -4.07 3.57
CA LEU A 52 13.40 -4.30 2.28
C LEU A 52 13.02 -3.00 1.55
N SER A 53 12.94 -1.88 2.26
CA SER A 53 12.51 -0.61 1.69
C SER A 53 13.59 0.03 0.83
N SER A 54 13.22 0.50 -0.36
CA SER A 54 14.02 1.43 -1.16
C SER A 54 13.81 2.89 -0.75
N LEU A 55 12.69 3.17 -0.10
CA LEU A 55 12.29 4.50 0.36
C LEU A 55 11.50 4.38 1.67
N ILE A 56 11.86 5.19 2.66
CA ILE A 56 11.08 5.34 3.90
C ILE A 56 10.84 6.82 4.11
N LEU A 57 9.57 7.19 4.25
CA LEU A 57 9.21 8.58 4.45
C LEU A 57 8.07 8.74 5.45
N ARG A 58 7.99 9.95 6.02
CA ARG A 58 6.81 10.51 6.64
C ARG A 58 6.16 11.45 5.63
N GLY A 59 4.84 11.38 5.50
CA GLY A 59 4.10 12.23 4.59
C GLY A 59 2.61 12.24 4.88
N LYS A 60 1.91 13.15 4.21
CA LYS A 60 0.47 13.33 4.36
C LYS A 60 -0.24 12.86 3.10
N VAL A 61 -1.34 12.11 3.25
CA VAL A 61 -2.20 11.74 2.13
C VAL A 61 -2.94 12.99 1.65
N VAL A 62 -2.72 13.39 0.41
CA VAL A 62 -3.33 14.60 -0.17
C VAL A 62 -4.45 14.28 -1.15
N SER A 63 -4.38 13.15 -1.83
CA SER A 63 -5.47 12.66 -2.67
C SER A 63 -5.52 11.14 -2.73
N ILE A 64 -6.68 10.60 -3.08
CA ILE A 64 -6.93 9.17 -3.27
C ILE A 64 -7.71 9.00 -4.55
N ALA A 65 -7.25 8.10 -5.42
CA ALA A 65 -7.94 7.76 -6.66
C ALA A 65 -7.96 6.23 -6.84
N THR A 66 -9.04 5.72 -7.40
CA THR A 66 -9.13 4.32 -7.84
C THR A 66 -9.17 4.25 -9.35
N ARG A 67 -8.52 3.24 -9.92
CA ARG A 67 -8.55 2.97 -11.33
C ARG A 67 -8.38 1.48 -11.62
N VAL A 68 -8.67 1.08 -12.83
CA VAL A 68 -8.30 -0.25 -13.31
C VAL A 68 -6.78 -0.31 -13.50
N SER A 69 -6.16 -1.42 -13.12
CA SER A 69 -4.72 -1.66 -13.35
C SER A 69 -4.39 -1.61 -14.86
N LYS A 70 -3.12 -1.38 -15.19
CA LYS A 70 -2.68 -1.27 -16.58
C LYS A 70 -2.95 -2.54 -17.41
N ASP A 71 -2.92 -3.69 -16.77
CA ASP A 71 -3.23 -4.99 -17.36
C ASP A 71 -4.74 -5.35 -17.30
N GLU A 72 -5.57 -4.40 -16.84
CA GLU A 72 -7.02 -4.50 -16.67
C GLU A 72 -7.50 -5.66 -15.79
N ARG A 73 -6.66 -6.23 -14.96
CA ARG A 73 -6.99 -7.41 -14.16
C ARG A 73 -7.63 -7.08 -12.82
N ILE A 74 -7.25 -5.96 -12.20
CA ILE A 74 -7.69 -5.59 -10.86
C ILE A 74 -7.99 -4.08 -10.78
N VAL A 75 -8.73 -3.70 -9.75
CA VAL A 75 -8.81 -2.30 -9.32
C VAL A 75 -7.62 -2.01 -8.41
N VAL A 76 -6.98 -0.86 -8.60
CA VAL A 76 -5.89 -0.36 -7.76
C VAL A 76 -6.27 0.99 -7.17
N THR A 77 -5.88 1.20 -5.92
CA THR A 77 -6.00 2.51 -5.26
C THR A 77 -4.64 3.20 -5.26
N GLU A 78 -4.62 4.44 -5.66
CA GLU A 78 -3.46 5.33 -5.67
C GLU A 78 -3.63 6.39 -4.59
N TYR A 79 -2.64 6.49 -3.73
CA TYR A 79 -2.51 7.54 -2.74
C TYR A 79 -1.46 8.52 -3.21
N GLU A 80 -1.82 9.77 -3.34
CA GLU A 80 -0.85 10.83 -3.52
C GLU A 80 -0.37 11.29 -2.14
N ILE A 81 0.92 11.19 -1.91
CA ILE A 81 1.56 11.52 -0.63
C ILE A 81 2.38 12.80 -0.80
N ALA A 82 2.11 13.81 0.01
CA ALA A 82 2.98 14.96 0.18
C ALA A 82 4.09 14.59 1.18
N PRO A 83 5.34 14.37 0.72
CA PRO A 83 6.42 13.99 1.62
C PRO A 83 6.79 15.14 2.55
N GLN A 84 7.04 14.83 3.82
CA GLN A 84 7.48 15.79 4.85
C GLN A 84 8.92 15.49 5.27
N THR A 85 9.25 14.20 5.45
CA THR A 85 10.58 13.76 5.88
C THR A 85 10.95 12.47 5.16
N PHE A 86 12.18 12.39 4.66
CA PHE A 86 12.76 11.15 4.15
C PHE A 86 13.71 10.58 5.19
N TYR A 87 13.48 9.33 5.61
CA TYR A 87 14.35 8.59 6.52
C TYR A 87 15.35 7.72 5.76
N LYS A 88 14.93 7.14 4.64
CA LYS A 88 15.77 6.32 3.76
C LYS A 88 15.46 6.62 2.31
N GLY A 89 16.50 6.71 1.48
CA GLY A 89 16.36 7.00 0.06
C GLY A 89 16.00 8.47 -0.21
N SER A 90 15.79 8.79 -1.47
CA SER A 90 15.34 10.09 -1.93
C SER A 90 14.41 9.95 -3.12
N TYR A 91 13.52 10.91 -3.28
CA TYR A 91 12.64 11.03 -4.43
C TYR A 91 12.66 12.46 -4.95
N ALA A 92 13.09 12.61 -6.20
CA ALA A 92 12.97 13.90 -6.87
C ALA A 92 11.50 14.09 -7.27
N VAL A 93 10.82 14.98 -6.59
CA VAL A 93 9.45 15.36 -6.93
C VAL A 93 9.45 15.96 -8.33
N GLN A 94 8.86 15.24 -9.29
CA GLN A 94 8.67 15.78 -10.63
C GLN A 94 7.47 16.73 -10.60
N SER A 95 7.74 18.02 -10.59
CA SER A 95 6.70 19.04 -10.79
C SER A 95 6.15 18.91 -12.21
N ARG A 96 4.93 18.38 -12.33
CA ARG A 96 4.18 18.44 -13.60
C ARG A 96 3.18 19.58 -13.51
N PRO A 97 3.10 20.48 -14.51
CA PRO A 97 2.08 21.49 -14.53
C PRO A 97 0.69 20.87 -14.40
N GLY A 98 -0.10 21.33 -13.42
CA GLY A 98 -1.46 20.84 -13.17
C GLY A 98 -1.60 19.59 -12.29
N PHE A 99 -0.50 19.04 -11.78
CA PHE A 99 -0.53 17.96 -10.78
C PHE A 99 0.14 18.43 -9.49
N ALA A 100 -0.43 18.03 -8.36
CA ALA A 100 0.25 18.24 -7.09
C ALA A 100 1.59 17.50 -7.09
N THR A 101 2.56 18.04 -6.38
CA THR A 101 3.95 17.57 -6.36
C THR A 101 4.11 16.37 -5.39
N GLY A 102 3.23 15.38 -5.50
CA GLY A 102 3.18 14.24 -4.60
C GLY A 102 3.85 12.99 -5.15
N LEU A 103 4.21 12.10 -4.25
CA LEU A 103 4.67 10.76 -4.55
C LEU A 103 3.44 9.83 -4.63
N ILE A 104 3.34 9.03 -5.70
CA ILE A 104 2.21 8.10 -5.86
C ILE A 104 2.56 6.75 -5.25
N VAL A 105 1.76 6.33 -4.29
CA VAL A 105 1.81 5.00 -3.67
C VAL A 105 0.59 4.21 -4.11
N GLN A 106 0.82 3.05 -4.72
CA GLN A 106 -0.24 2.16 -5.18
C GLN A 106 -0.42 0.99 -4.21
N ARG A 107 -1.68 0.58 -4.07
CA ARG A 107 -2.02 -0.73 -3.53
C ARG A 107 -3.02 -1.44 -4.44
N PRO A 108 -3.04 -2.77 -4.53
CA PRO A 108 -4.19 -3.51 -5.04
C PRO A 108 -5.42 -3.19 -4.17
N GLY A 109 -6.60 -3.28 -4.76
CA GLY A 109 -7.85 -3.11 -4.03
C GLY A 109 -8.51 -1.74 -4.22
N GLY A 110 -9.81 -1.73 -3.94
CA GLY A 110 -10.71 -0.59 -4.05
C GLY A 110 -11.95 -0.91 -4.87
N THR A 111 -12.89 0.03 -4.87
CA THR A 111 -14.15 -0.06 -5.62
C THR A 111 -14.30 1.16 -6.51
N MET A 112 -14.74 0.96 -7.74
CA MET A 112 -15.01 2.04 -8.68
C MET A 112 -16.17 1.74 -9.63
N ASN A 113 -16.72 2.80 -10.19
CA ASN A 113 -17.62 2.71 -11.35
C ASN A 113 -16.84 3.07 -12.61
N PHE A 114 -16.86 2.18 -13.58
CA PHE A 114 -16.17 2.34 -14.85
C PHE A 114 -17.16 2.09 -16.01
N ASN A 115 -17.53 3.14 -16.75
CA ASN A 115 -18.48 3.05 -17.88
C ASN A 115 -19.79 2.32 -17.50
N GLY A 116 -20.36 2.59 -16.34
CA GLY A 116 -21.59 1.96 -15.87
C GLY A 116 -21.40 0.57 -15.23
N LEU A 117 -20.18 0.05 -15.21
CA LEU A 117 -19.83 -1.22 -14.55
C LEU A 117 -19.31 -0.96 -13.14
N ARG A 118 -19.74 -1.75 -12.17
CA ARG A 118 -19.17 -1.74 -10.81
C ARG A 118 -18.01 -2.73 -10.73
N LEU A 119 -16.82 -2.23 -10.51
CA LEU A 119 -15.60 -3.04 -10.38
C LEU A 119 -15.08 -2.94 -8.96
N ALA A 120 -14.70 -4.07 -8.37
CA ALA A 120 -14.10 -4.12 -7.05
C ALA A 120 -12.93 -5.11 -7.01
N THR A 121 -11.93 -4.78 -6.20
CA THR A 121 -10.89 -5.72 -5.78
C THR A 121 -10.75 -5.59 -4.28
N THR A 122 -10.86 -6.69 -3.56
CA THR A 122 -10.75 -6.73 -2.09
C THR A 122 -9.41 -7.36 -1.69
N LEU A 123 -8.92 -6.99 -0.52
CA LEU A 123 -7.76 -7.61 0.11
C LEU A 123 -8.12 -8.00 1.54
N ASP A 124 -7.81 -9.22 1.92
CA ASP A 124 -8.12 -9.76 3.25
C ASP A 124 -7.38 -9.01 4.36
N ASP A 125 -6.11 -8.63 4.10
CA ASP A 125 -5.25 -7.97 5.08
C ASP A 125 -5.37 -6.45 5.12
N PHE A 126 -6.29 -5.88 4.32
CA PHE A 126 -6.42 -4.44 4.18
C PHE A 126 -7.87 -3.99 4.02
N PRO A 127 -8.66 -4.01 5.11
CA PRO A 127 -10.04 -3.55 5.10
C PRO A 127 -10.17 -2.10 4.59
N GLU A 128 -11.22 -1.82 3.83
CA GLU A 128 -11.42 -0.48 3.25
C GLU A 128 -11.63 0.61 4.31
N ASP A 129 -12.26 0.28 5.42
CA ASP A 129 -12.50 1.20 6.54
C ASP A 129 -11.23 1.57 7.31
N GLU A 130 -10.22 0.70 7.29
CA GLU A 130 -8.89 0.96 7.86
C GLU A 130 -7.91 1.58 6.85
N ALA A 131 -8.30 1.72 5.58
CA ALA A 131 -7.45 2.31 4.55
C ALA A 131 -7.09 3.78 4.86
N PRO A 132 -5.91 4.28 4.41
CA PRO A 132 -5.53 5.66 4.58
C PRO A 132 -6.57 6.63 4.02
N LYS A 133 -6.82 7.73 4.73
CA LYS A 133 -7.78 8.77 4.34
C LYS A 133 -7.05 10.06 4.00
N VAL A 134 -7.66 10.88 3.15
CA VAL A 134 -7.13 12.22 2.83
C VAL A 134 -6.98 13.02 4.13
N GLY A 135 -5.82 13.64 4.30
CA GLY A 135 -5.47 14.40 5.49
C GLY A 135 -4.70 13.61 6.54
N GLU A 136 -4.69 12.28 6.48
CA GLU A 136 -3.94 11.45 7.43
C GLU A 136 -2.43 11.56 7.21
N GLU A 137 -1.69 11.47 8.29
CA GLU A 137 -0.24 11.47 8.32
C GLU A 137 0.26 10.05 8.54
N MET A 138 1.24 9.65 7.73
CA MET A 138 1.71 8.28 7.66
C MET A 138 3.23 8.20 7.68
N ILE A 139 3.76 7.09 8.24
CA ILE A 139 5.12 6.62 7.94
C ILE A 139 4.97 5.43 6.99
N LEU A 140 5.65 5.50 5.86
CA LEU A 140 5.54 4.54 4.77
C LEU A 140 6.88 3.90 4.45
N PHE A 141 6.88 2.56 4.42
CA PHE A 141 7.98 1.70 4.00
C PHE A 141 7.68 1.24 2.58
N LEU A 142 8.44 1.74 1.61
CA LEU A 142 8.10 1.67 0.20
C LEU A 142 9.16 0.96 -0.63
N THR A 143 8.71 0.26 -1.65
CA THR A 143 9.54 -0.20 -2.77
C THR A 143 9.04 0.36 -4.08
N ARG A 144 9.90 0.44 -5.10
CA ARG A 144 9.48 0.89 -6.43
C ARG A 144 8.53 -0.13 -7.04
N SER A 145 7.53 0.37 -7.76
CA SER A 145 6.66 -0.50 -8.56
C SER A 145 7.45 -1.04 -9.76
N GLU A 146 7.45 -2.36 -9.92
CA GLU A 146 8.05 -3.02 -11.09
C GLU A 146 7.16 -2.89 -12.33
N VAL A 147 5.84 -2.77 -12.11
CA VAL A 147 4.84 -2.73 -13.18
C VAL A 147 4.63 -1.31 -13.71
N GLU A 148 4.71 -0.31 -12.84
CA GLU A 148 4.46 1.09 -13.17
C GLU A 148 5.64 1.97 -12.73
N PRO A 149 6.58 2.25 -13.63
CA PRO A 149 7.73 3.10 -13.32
C PRO A 149 7.30 4.48 -12.78
N GLY A 150 8.02 4.95 -11.77
CA GLY A 150 7.75 6.24 -11.12
C GLY A 150 6.74 6.18 -9.98
N LYS A 151 6.12 5.02 -9.73
CA LYS A 151 5.23 4.77 -8.59
C LYS A 151 5.88 3.86 -7.57
N PHE A 152 5.29 3.84 -6.38
CA PHE A 152 5.74 3.04 -5.24
C PHE A 152 4.64 2.11 -4.76
N ARG A 153 5.03 1.08 -4.03
CA ARG A 153 4.14 0.15 -3.34
C ARG A 153 4.56 0.04 -1.88
N MET A 154 3.59 -0.11 -0.99
CA MET A 154 3.86 -0.44 0.41
C MET A 154 4.41 -1.86 0.52
N ILE A 155 5.46 -2.05 1.31
CA ILE A 155 6.02 -3.38 1.56
C ILE A 155 5.04 -4.17 2.41
N GLY A 156 4.70 -5.39 1.97
CA GLY A 156 3.73 -6.22 2.67
C GLY A 156 2.36 -5.55 2.83
N ASN A 157 1.94 -4.75 1.86
CA ASN A 157 0.66 -4.01 1.87
C ASN A 157 0.47 -3.18 3.15
N ALA A 158 -0.50 -3.52 4.01
CA ALA A 158 -0.77 -2.82 5.26
C ALA A 158 0.42 -2.84 6.24
N SER A 159 1.27 -3.88 6.17
CA SER A 159 2.43 -4.02 7.08
C SER A 159 3.47 -2.91 6.92
N GLY A 160 3.60 -2.35 5.72
CA GLY A 160 4.55 -1.27 5.42
C GLY A 160 4.03 0.13 5.69
N ALA A 161 2.91 0.26 6.40
CA ALA A 161 2.31 1.55 6.68
C ALA A 161 1.95 1.71 8.16
N PHE A 162 2.23 2.89 8.69
CA PHE A 162 1.90 3.27 10.06
C PHE A 162 1.16 4.61 10.05
N ARG A 163 0.07 4.70 10.80
CA ARG A 163 -0.69 5.93 10.97
C ARG A 163 -0.12 6.75 12.12
N ILE A 164 -0.02 8.05 11.91
CA ILE A 164 0.31 9.01 12.98
C ILE A 164 -0.97 9.73 13.35
N ALA A 165 -1.40 9.57 14.60
CA ALA A 165 -2.57 10.24 15.14
C ALA A 165 -2.30 10.64 16.60
N GLU A 166 -2.66 11.86 16.98
CA GLU A 166 -2.54 12.37 18.35
C GLU A 166 -1.13 12.19 18.96
N GLY A 167 -0.09 12.35 18.12
CA GLY A 167 1.30 12.18 18.54
C GLY A 167 1.74 10.73 18.77
N LYS A 168 0.92 9.76 18.41
CA LYS A 168 1.21 8.32 18.48
C LYS A 168 1.36 7.70 17.10
N VAL A 169 2.14 6.64 17.03
CA VAL A 169 2.31 5.80 15.82
C VAL A 169 1.70 4.44 16.11
N ALA A 170 0.87 3.98 15.19
CA ALA A 170 0.28 2.65 15.22
C ALA A 170 0.36 2.00 13.85
N ALA A 171 0.41 0.66 13.80
CA ALA A 171 0.25 -0.07 12.55
C ALA A 171 -1.06 0.34 11.86
N LEU A 172 -1.08 0.28 10.53
CA LEU A 172 -2.20 0.77 9.75
C LEU A 172 -3.49 0.01 10.03
N THR A 173 -3.41 -1.33 10.20
CA THR A 173 -4.57 -2.17 10.50
C THR A 173 -4.43 -2.88 11.84
N ALA A 174 -5.57 -3.16 12.47
CA ALA A 174 -5.62 -3.89 13.75
C ALA A 174 -5.01 -5.29 13.60
N GLU A 175 -5.23 -5.98 12.48
CA GLU A 175 -4.69 -7.29 12.21
C GLU A 175 -3.16 -7.29 12.16
N VAL A 176 -2.56 -6.30 11.47
CA VAL A 176 -1.10 -6.14 11.43
C VAL A 176 -0.54 -5.86 12.81
N ALA A 177 -1.19 -4.98 13.58
CA ALA A 177 -0.77 -4.69 14.97
C ALA A 177 -0.79 -5.95 15.83
N GLN A 178 -1.85 -6.73 15.78
CA GLN A 178 -1.98 -7.98 16.53
C GLN A 178 -0.92 -9.00 16.16
N ARG A 179 -0.71 -9.24 14.87
CA ARG A 179 0.27 -10.22 14.38
C ARG A 179 1.71 -9.84 14.71
N ARG A 180 2.02 -8.55 14.73
CA ARG A 180 3.36 -8.03 15.07
C ARG A 180 3.57 -7.92 16.58
N GLY A 181 2.48 -7.91 17.36
CA GLY A 181 2.52 -7.59 18.79
C GLY A 181 2.83 -6.12 19.05
N ASP A 182 2.49 -5.25 18.09
CA ASP A 182 2.72 -3.83 18.20
C ASP A 182 1.76 -3.20 19.22
N SER A 183 2.31 -2.32 20.06
CA SER A 183 1.52 -1.38 20.84
C SER A 183 1.75 0.03 20.32
N PRO A 184 0.75 0.90 20.33
CA PRO A 184 0.94 2.29 19.96
C PRO A 184 2.04 2.93 20.81
N GLN A 185 3.01 3.56 20.15
CA GLN A 185 4.11 4.28 20.80
C GLN A 185 4.07 5.74 20.42
N THR A 186 4.78 6.59 21.14
CA THR A 186 4.88 8.01 20.76
C THR A 186 5.61 8.15 19.44
N PHE A 187 5.25 9.17 18.65
CA PHE A 187 5.93 9.45 17.40
C PHE A 187 7.44 9.69 17.60
N GLN A 188 7.81 10.35 18.70
CA GLN A 188 9.21 10.64 19.00
C GLN A 188 10.02 9.36 19.26
N GLU A 189 9.49 8.41 20.04
CA GLU A 189 10.13 7.12 20.29
C GLU A 189 10.29 6.32 19.00
N PHE A 190 9.22 6.20 18.21
CA PHE A 190 9.26 5.49 16.92
C PHE A 190 10.30 6.12 15.98
N GLU A 191 10.28 7.44 15.83
CA GLU A 191 11.23 8.14 14.95
C GLU A 191 12.68 7.94 15.41
N GLN A 192 12.94 8.01 16.72
CA GLN A 192 14.27 7.81 17.29
C GLN A 192 14.77 6.38 17.03
N ASP A 193 13.92 5.38 17.25
CA ASP A 193 14.25 3.98 17.01
C ASP A 193 14.48 3.71 15.53
N LEU A 194 13.65 4.26 14.64
CA LEU A 194 13.83 4.16 13.20
C LEU A 194 15.17 4.78 12.76
N ARG A 195 15.52 5.97 13.24
CA ARG A 195 16.79 6.62 12.93
C ARG A 195 17.99 5.81 13.43
N ARG A 196 17.93 5.24 14.65
CA ARG A 196 18.99 4.36 15.18
C ARG A 196 19.15 3.10 14.32
N LEU A 197 18.04 2.53 13.86
CA LEU A 197 18.04 1.36 13.01
C LEU A 197 18.74 1.64 11.67
N LEU A 198 18.45 2.78 11.06
CA LEU A 198 18.98 3.18 9.76
C LEU A 198 20.44 3.69 9.80
N ALA A 199 20.98 3.96 10.99
CA ALA A 199 22.36 4.39 11.19
C ALA A 199 23.36 3.21 11.35
N ARG A 200 22.88 1.97 11.40
CA ARG A 200 23.67 0.73 11.48
C ARG A 200 24.10 0.26 10.11
#